data_54528ff0c17af3f42855bee033b8dfaa
#
_entry.id   54528ff0c17af3f42855bee033b8dfaa
#
_cell.length_a   1.000
_cell.length_b   1.000
_cell.length_c   1.000
_cell.angle_alpha   90.00
_cell.angle_beta   90.00
_cell.angle_gamma   90.00
#
_symmetry.space_group_name_H-M   'P 1'
#
loop_
_entity.id
_entity.type
_entity.pdbx_description
1 polymer ?
#
loop_
_entity_poly.entity_id
_entity_poly.type
_entity_poly.pdbx_seq_one_letter_code
_entity_poly.pdbx_strand_id
1 'polypeptide(L)'
;MVSAKRDVKGLVSIEPAKNFFYWNFTGQNSEANLNQGYRIFYTTDGKEPNETSMEYKEPFFMENAELKAISILNGKKGALYEEQFGLVKQDWKIYNASSETSKHPAKNVMDENPDTYWMSEEGAEVHFISIDLGKKEQLKGFAYIPQRQNARGMLEKGIFKISDDGQSWREIESLELGNLINDPTKRSHYFKNAV
;
A
#
# COMPACT_ATOMS: atom_id res chain seq x y z
N MET A 1 0.58 -18.90 -4.47
CA MET A 1 0.44 -17.61 -3.75
C MET A 1 0.04 -16.56 -4.77
N VAL A 2 -0.78 -15.62 -4.39
CA VAL A 2 -1.15 -14.45 -5.20
C VAL A 2 -0.59 -13.18 -4.58
N SER A 3 -0.55 -12.10 -5.34
CA SER A 3 -0.31 -10.73 -4.91
C SER A 3 -1.32 -9.82 -5.58
N ALA A 4 -1.63 -8.68 -4.96
CA ALA A 4 -2.49 -7.68 -5.56
C ALA A 4 -1.80 -6.32 -5.60
N LYS A 5 -2.19 -5.51 -6.57
CA LYS A 5 -1.80 -4.12 -6.70
C LYS A 5 -3.04 -3.29 -6.98
N ARG A 6 -3.10 -2.09 -6.43
CA ARG A 6 -4.14 -1.11 -6.74
C ARG A 6 -3.49 0.12 -7.36
N ASP A 7 -4.06 0.61 -8.44
CA ASP A 7 -3.62 1.87 -9.03
C ASP A 7 -4.23 3.08 -8.31
N VAL A 8 -3.79 4.29 -8.68
CA VAL A 8 -4.28 5.55 -8.08
C VAL A 8 -5.77 5.80 -8.32
N LYS A 9 -6.39 5.12 -9.30
CA LYS A 9 -7.81 5.21 -9.62
C LYS A 9 -8.67 4.19 -8.87
N GLY A 10 -8.04 3.34 -8.06
CA GLY A 10 -8.73 2.32 -7.27
C GLY A 10 -8.92 0.97 -7.97
N LEU A 11 -8.34 0.75 -9.16
CA LEU A 11 -8.42 -0.53 -9.84
C LEU A 11 -7.42 -1.52 -9.25
N VAL A 12 -7.93 -2.62 -8.72
CA VAL A 12 -7.16 -3.72 -8.16
C VAL A 12 -6.93 -4.80 -9.21
N SER A 13 -5.66 -5.12 -9.42
CA SER A 13 -5.22 -6.27 -10.21
C SER A 13 -4.66 -7.34 -9.28
N ILE A 14 -5.08 -8.60 -9.48
CA ILE A 14 -4.58 -9.75 -8.71
C ILE A 14 -3.77 -10.62 -9.66
N GLU A 15 -2.55 -10.92 -9.30
CA GLU A 15 -1.60 -11.70 -10.10
C GLU A 15 -1.03 -12.87 -9.30
N PRO A 16 -0.58 -13.95 -9.98
CA PRO A 16 0.30 -14.93 -9.35
C PRO A 16 1.54 -14.25 -8.79
N ALA A 17 1.92 -14.53 -7.56
CA ALA A 17 3.13 -13.97 -6.98
C ALA A 17 4.35 -14.49 -7.74
N LYS A 18 5.16 -13.56 -8.27
CA LYS A 18 6.32 -13.86 -9.15
C LYS A 18 7.52 -14.51 -8.43
N ASN A 19 7.45 -14.70 -7.11
CA ASN A 19 8.59 -15.15 -6.31
C ASN A 19 8.53 -16.64 -6.04
N PHE A 20 8.69 -17.45 -7.07
CA PHE A 20 9.01 -18.85 -6.88
C PHE A 20 10.33 -19.19 -7.55
N PHE A 21 11.38 -19.37 -6.75
CA PHE A 21 12.50 -20.22 -7.12
C PHE A 21 12.00 -21.67 -7.16
N TYR A 22 11.40 -22.06 -8.26
CA TYR A 22 11.31 -23.47 -8.59
C TYR A 22 12.64 -23.86 -9.22
N TRP A 23 13.55 -24.38 -8.41
CA TRP A 23 14.68 -25.13 -8.95
C TRP A 23 14.13 -26.45 -9.50
N ASN A 24 13.82 -26.45 -10.78
CA ASN A 24 13.61 -27.69 -11.47
C ASN A 24 14.99 -28.26 -11.78
N PHE A 25 15.35 -29.37 -11.15
CA PHE A 25 16.59 -30.11 -11.40
C PHE A 25 16.76 -30.57 -12.86
N THR A 26 15.78 -30.37 -13.71
CA THR A 26 15.78 -30.72 -15.14
C THR A 26 16.18 -29.61 -16.09
N GLY A 27 16.52 -28.40 -15.60
CA GLY A 27 16.99 -27.29 -16.42
C GLY A 27 16.01 -26.72 -17.44
N GLN A 28 14.73 -27.06 -17.35
CA GLN A 28 13.70 -26.48 -18.21
C GLN A 28 12.97 -25.36 -17.47
N ASN A 29 13.12 -24.12 -17.95
CA ASN A 29 12.32 -22.98 -17.56
C ASN A 29 10.85 -23.23 -17.93
N SER A 30 10.03 -23.62 -16.97
CA SER A 30 8.60 -23.87 -17.18
C SER A 30 7.74 -22.66 -16.80
N GLU A 31 8.09 -21.46 -17.27
CA GLU A 31 7.16 -20.30 -17.17
C GLU A 31 5.84 -20.57 -17.91
N ALA A 32 5.85 -21.42 -18.93
CA ALA A 32 4.69 -21.74 -19.76
C ALA A 32 3.63 -22.63 -19.05
N ASN A 33 3.97 -23.34 -17.98
CA ASN A 33 3.06 -24.30 -17.34
C ASN A 33 2.38 -23.80 -16.06
N LEU A 34 2.76 -22.63 -15.54
CA LEU A 34 2.19 -22.08 -14.31
C LEU A 34 0.78 -21.49 -14.51
N ASN A 35 0.36 -21.22 -15.75
CA ASN A 35 -0.91 -20.57 -16.06
C ASN A 35 -2.03 -21.51 -16.51
N GLN A 36 -1.81 -22.82 -16.59
CA GLN A 36 -2.84 -23.76 -17.02
C GLN A 36 -3.63 -24.32 -15.83
N GLY A 37 -4.91 -23.96 -15.75
CA GLY A 37 -5.84 -24.45 -14.71
C GLY A 37 -5.80 -23.72 -13.39
N TYR A 38 -5.11 -22.60 -13.31
CA TYR A 38 -4.99 -21.77 -12.14
C TYR A 38 -6.15 -20.79 -12.06
N ARG A 39 -6.91 -20.83 -10.98
CA ARG A 39 -8.03 -19.92 -10.71
C ARG A 39 -7.74 -19.10 -9.46
N ILE A 40 -8.10 -17.84 -9.47
CA ILE A 40 -8.01 -16.94 -8.31
C ILE A 40 -9.41 -16.63 -7.82
N PHE A 41 -9.63 -16.79 -6.52
CA PHE A 41 -10.86 -16.42 -5.85
C PHE A 41 -10.58 -15.35 -4.81
N TYR A 42 -11.52 -14.43 -4.65
CA TYR A 42 -11.35 -13.32 -3.71
C TYR A 42 -12.65 -12.93 -3.02
N THR A 43 -12.50 -12.19 -1.92
CA THR A 43 -13.57 -11.54 -1.16
C THR A 43 -13.15 -10.11 -0.80
N THR A 44 -14.11 -9.24 -0.58
CA THR A 44 -13.91 -7.84 -0.16
C THR A 44 -14.67 -7.50 1.12
N ASP A 45 -15.23 -8.52 1.78
CA ASP A 45 -16.05 -8.41 2.99
C ASP A 45 -15.36 -9.01 4.24
N GLY A 46 -14.05 -9.28 4.14
CA GLY A 46 -13.25 -9.85 5.23
C GLY A 46 -13.39 -11.36 5.43
N LYS A 47 -14.28 -12.04 4.70
CA LYS A 47 -14.42 -13.50 4.79
C LYS A 47 -13.28 -14.19 4.06
N GLU A 48 -12.95 -15.40 4.50
CA GLU A 48 -11.96 -16.23 3.83
C GLU A 48 -12.50 -16.73 2.48
N PRO A 49 -11.77 -16.50 1.35
CA PRO A 49 -12.23 -16.91 0.03
C PRO A 49 -12.16 -18.43 -0.15
N ASN A 50 -13.07 -18.96 -0.98
CA ASN A 50 -13.14 -20.36 -1.38
C ASN A 50 -13.65 -20.47 -2.83
N GLU A 51 -13.87 -21.69 -3.32
CA GLU A 51 -14.30 -21.96 -4.71
C GLU A 51 -15.69 -21.39 -5.06
N THR A 52 -16.48 -20.98 -4.07
CA THR A 52 -17.79 -20.32 -4.29
C THR A 52 -17.71 -18.79 -4.21
N SER A 53 -16.54 -18.24 -3.86
CA SER A 53 -16.29 -16.81 -3.85
C SER A 53 -16.18 -16.24 -5.27
N MET A 54 -16.04 -14.92 -5.38
CA MET A 54 -15.85 -14.28 -6.68
C MET A 54 -14.55 -14.76 -7.33
N GLU A 55 -14.65 -15.20 -8.58
CA GLU A 55 -13.49 -15.55 -9.38
C GLU A 55 -12.91 -14.30 -10.03
N TYR A 56 -11.62 -14.06 -9.83
CA TYR A 56 -10.92 -12.95 -10.47
C TYR A 56 -10.71 -13.22 -11.95
N LYS A 57 -11.19 -12.33 -12.80
CA LYS A 57 -11.05 -12.37 -14.26
C LYS A 57 -10.43 -11.12 -14.85
N GLU A 58 -10.72 -9.98 -14.25
CA GLU A 58 -10.27 -8.66 -14.69
C GLU A 58 -10.12 -7.70 -13.52
N PRO A 59 -9.37 -6.59 -13.66
CA PRO A 59 -9.25 -5.58 -12.63
C PRO A 59 -10.62 -5.01 -12.22
N PHE A 60 -10.80 -4.80 -10.92
CA PHE A 60 -12.04 -4.27 -10.36
C PHE A 60 -11.76 -3.10 -9.41
N PHE A 61 -12.74 -2.22 -9.26
CA PHE A 61 -12.64 -1.08 -8.36
C PHE A 61 -12.78 -1.51 -6.90
N MET A 62 -11.89 -0.94 -6.04
CA MET A 62 -11.94 -1.17 -4.61
C MET A 62 -11.43 0.04 -3.83
N GLU A 63 -12.21 0.51 -2.88
CA GLU A 63 -11.87 1.60 -1.97
C GLU A 63 -12.23 1.23 -0.53
N ASN A 64 -11.33 1.53 0.39
CA ASN A 64 -11.52 1.41 1.84
C ASN A 64 -12.09 0.05 2.29
N ALA A 65 -11.49 -1.03 1.80
CA ALA A 65 -11.93 -2.40 2.07
C ALA A 65 -10.74 -3.37 2.21
N GLU A 66 -10.98 -4.50 2.84
CA GLU A 66 -10.03 -5.59 2.97
C GLU A 66 -10.19 -6.57 1.81
N LEU A 67 -9.11 -6.79 1.07
CA LEU A 67 -9.03 -7.83 0.06
C LEU A 67 -8.46 -9.09 0.67
N LYS A 68 -9.16 -10.21 0.52
CA LYS A 68 -8.61 -11.54 0.73
C LYS A 68 -8.65 -12.33 -0.56
N ALA A 69 -7.55 -12.98 -0.92
CA ALA A 69 -7.47 -13.74 -2.16
C ALA A 69 -6.66 -15.04 -2.00
N ILE A 70 -7.10 -16.07 -2.71
CA ILE A 70 -6.40 -17.35 -2.81
C ILE A 70 -6.29 -17.79 -4.26
N SER A 71 -5.27 -18.58 -4.54
CA SER A 71 -5.21 -19.37 -5.76
C SER A 71 -5.67 -20.78 -5.53
N ILE A 72 -6.31 -21.37 -6.53
CA ILE A 72 -6.67 -22.79 -6.54
C ILE A 72 -6.16 -23.42 -7.84
N LEU A 73 -5.41 -24.50 -7.70
CA LEU A 73 -4.88 -25.30 -8.81
C LEU A 73 -5.20 -26.78 -8.55
N ASN A 74 -5.97 -27.41 -9.41
CA ASN A 74 -6.37 -28.82 -9.28
C ASN A 74 -6.94 -29.15 -7.89
N GLY A 75 -7.83 -28.28 -7.36
CA GLY A 75 -8.46 -28.40 -6.05
C GLY A 75 -7.55 -28.09 -4.86
N LYS A 76 -6.27 -27.77 -5.08
CA LYS A 76 -5.34 -27.37 -4.01
C LYS A 76 -5.32 -25.89 -3.82
N LYS A 77 -5.57 -25.43 -2.60
CA LYS A 77 -5.52 -24.01 -2.20
C LYS A 77 -4.08 -23.56 -1.98
N GLY A 78 -3.73 -22.39 -2.55
CA GLY A 78 -2.52 -21.65 -2.22
C GLY A 78 -2.64 -20.90 -0.90
N ALA A 79 -1.56 -20.20 -0.51
CA ALA A 79 -1.58 -19.38 0.70
C ALA A 79 -2.56 -18.20 0.52
N LEU A 80 -3.21 -17.84 1.63
CA LEU A 80 -4.08 -16.67 1.70
C LEU A 80 -3.24 -15.39 1.53
N TYR A 81 -3.74 -14.49 0.71
CA TYR A 81 -3.26 -13.12 0.58
C TYR A 81 -4.28 -12.19 1.24
N GLU A 82 -3.82 -11.25 2.05
CA GLU A 82 -4.65 -10.26 2.73
C GLU A 82 -4.02 -8.87 2.57
N GLU A 83 -4.82 -7.88 2.19
CA GLU A 83 -4.40 -6.49 2.10
C GLU A 83 -5.56 -5.55 2.42
N GLN A 84 -5.32 -4.59 3.31
CA GLN A 84 -6.25 -3.48 3.56
C GLN A 84 -5.92 -2.35 2.61
N PHE A 85 -6.83 -2.04 1.70
CA PHE A 85 -6.79 -0.86 0.85
C PHE A 85 -7.54 0.30 1.53
N GLY A 86 -6.91 1.47 1.57
CA GLY A 86 -7.52 2.70 2.08
C GLY A 86 -8.24 3.49 0.99
N LEU A 87 -8.31 4.81 1.17
CA LEU A 87 -8.92 5.74 0.22
C LEU A 87 -8.22 5.70 -1.15
N VAL A 88 -8.99 5.93 -2.21
CA VAL A 88 -8.48 6.12 -3.57
C VAL A 88 -7.81 7.47 -3.67
N LYS A 89 -6.63 7.54 -4.31
CA LYS A 89 -5.78 8.73 -4.34
C LYS A 89 -5.87 9.54 -5.64
N GLN A 90 -6.85 9.24 -6.50
CA GLN A 90 -6.97 9.88 -7.82
C GLN A 90 -7.02 11.41 -7.76
N ASP A 91 -7.72 11.97 -6.77
CA ASP A 91 -7.91 13.41 -6.61
C ASP A 91 -6.96 14.04 -5.60
N TRP A 92 -6.05 13.25 -5.03
CA TRP A 92 -5.10 13.73 -4.05
C TRP A 92 -4.03 14.62 -4.69
N LYS A 93 -3.61 15.64 -3.97
CA LYS A 93 -2.55 16.57 -4.37
C LYS A 93 -1.61 16.85 -3.22
N ILE A 94 -0.33 17.05 -3.52
CA ILE A 94 0.58 17.65 -2.54
C ILE A 94 0.12 19.08 -2.32
N TYR A 95 -0.34 19.39 -1.12
CA TYR A 95 -0.68 20.74 -0.73
C TYR A 95 0.59 21.55 -0.44
N ASN A 96 1.49 21.00 0.38
CA ASN A 96 2.78 21.61 0.68
C ASN A 96 3.76 20.54 1.21
N ALA A 97 5.06 20.80 1.06
CA ALA A 97 6.13 20.01 1.63
C ALA A 97 7.27 20.92 2.08
N SER A 98 7.97 20.59 3.15
CA SER A 98 9.11 21.36 3.65
C SER A 98 10.19 21.55 2.60
N SER A 99 10.49 20.52 1.85
CA SER A 99 11.38 20.47 0.69
C SER A 99 11.26 19.12 -0.01
N GLU A 100 11.89 19.00 -1.17
CA GLU A 100 12.00 17.72 -1.88
C GLU A 100 13.31 17.66 -2.67
N THR A 101 13.90 16.48 -2.75
CA THR A 101 15.03 16.27 -3.65
C THR A 101 14.54 16.00 -5.07
N SER A 102 15.33 16.38 -6.07
CA SER A 102 14.95 16.21 -7.48
C SER A 102 14.66 14.73 -7.87
N LYS A 103 15.32 13.79 -7.19
CA LYS A 103 15.15 12.35 -7.43
C LYS A 103 13.94 11.76 -6.69
N HIS A 104 13.54 12.37 -5.60
CA HIS A 104 12.50 11.87 -4.70
C HIS A 104 11.47 12.95 -4.38
N PRO A 105 10.69 13.40 -5.39
CA PRO A 105 9.72 14.45 -5.23
C PRO A 105 8.54 14.03 -4.34
N ALA A 106 7.88 15.01 -3.73
CA ALA A 106 6.79 14.79 -2.77
C ALA A 106 5.62 13.98 -3.37
N LYS A 107 5.33 14.11 -4.65
CA LYS A 107 4.28 13.35 -5.34
C LYS A 107 4.43 11.83 -5.23
N ASN A 108 5.64 11.33 -4.98
CA ASN A 108 5.90 9.90 -4.87
C ASN A 108 5.19 9.24 -3.66
N VAL A 109 4.75 10.00 -2.66
CA VAL A 109 3.99 9.42 -1.52
C VAL A 109 2.58 8.96 -1.89
N MET A 110 2.10 9.29 -3.11
CA MET A 110 0.73 9.03 -3.55
C MET A 110 0.63 8.16 -4.80
N ASP A 111 1.75 7.75 -5.41
CA ASP A 111 1.78 7.11 -6.72
C ASP A 111 1.49 5.60 -6.70
N GLU A 112 1.22 5.02 -5.51
CA GLU A 112 0.99 3.59 -5.28
C GLU A 112 2.17 2.69 -5.72
N ASN A 113 3.36 3.28 -5.88
CA ASN A 113 4.57 2.57 -6.27
C ASN A 113 5.51 2.42 -5.06
N PRO A 114 5.72 1.21 -4.53
CA PRO A 114 6.57 0.98 -3.35
C PRO A 114 8.07 1.18 -3.62
N ASP A 115 8.47 1.33 -4.87
CA ASP A 115 9.87 1.52 -5.26
C ASP A 115 10.25 3.01 -5.36
N THR A 116 9.27 3.90 -5.28
CA THR A 116 9.44 5.36 -5.22
C THR A 116 9.16 5.87 -3.82
N TYR A 117 9.75 7.00 -3.46
CA TYR A 117 9.53 7.63 -2.16
C TYR A 117 9.80 9.13 -2.24
N TRP A 118 9.28 9.88 -1.29
CA TRP A 118 9.65 11.26 -1.05
C TRP A 118 10.86 11.33 -0.12
N MET A 119 11.75 12.26 -0.41
CA MET A 119 12.85 12.63 0.48
C MET A 119 12.99 14.15 0.51
N SER A 120 12.89 14.73 1.70
CA SER A 120 13.20 16.14 1.93
C SER A 120 14.71 16.39 1.87
N GLU A 121 15.12 17.62 1.57
CA GLU A 121 16.51 18.04 1.65
C GLU A 121 17.00 18.08 3.10
N GLU A 122 18.31 17.92 3.30
CA GLU A 122 18.94 17.99 4.61
C GLU A 122 18.99 19.42 5.15
N GLY A 123 19.06 19.58 6.47
CA GLY A 123 19.33 20.85 7.15
C GLY A 123 18.10 21.62 7.61
N ALA A 124 16.88 21.16 7.34
CA ALA A 124 15.69 21.72 7.96
C ALA A 124 15.52 21.23 9.40
N GLU A 125 15.11 22.11 10.32
CA GLU A 125 14.76 21.71 11.69
C GLU A 125 13.51 20.83 11.76
N VAL A 126 12.57 21.07 10.83
CA VAL A 126 11.30 20.34 10.73
C VAL A 126 11.07 19.92 9.29
N HIS A 127 10.81 18.64 9.09
CA HIS A 127 10.39 18.09 7.82
C HIS A 127 8.90 17.81 7.87
N PHE A 128 8.15 18.26 6.87
CA PHE A 128 6.72 17.99 6.80
C PHE A 128 6.25 17.78 5.35
N ILE A 129 5.15 17.08 5.23
CA ILE A 129 4.38 16.96 3.99
C ILE A 129 2.90 17.07 4.32
N SER A 130 2.15 17.81 3.52
CA SER A 130 0.70 17.93 3.61
C SER A 130 0.05 17.58 2.29
N ILE A 131 -1.05 16.86 2.38
CA ILE A 131 -1.77 16.29 1.25
C ILE A 131 -3.21 16.79 1.31
N ASP A 132 -3.67 17.36 0.20
CA ASP A 132 -5.07 17.64 -0.04
C ASP A 132 -5.73 16.38 -0.59
N LEU A 133 -6.74 15.86 0.09
CA LEU A 133 -7.46 14.65 -0.31
C LEU A 133 -8.51 14.89 -1.40
N GLY A 134 -8.68 16.17 -1.85
CA GLY A 134 -9.65 16.57 -2.87
C GLY A 134 -11.09 16.69 -2.36
N LYS A 135 -11.42 16.08 -1.24
CA LYS A 135 -12.72 16.15 -0.55
C LYS A 135 -12.55 15.94 0.94
N LYS A 136 -13.59 16.29 1.72
CA LYS A 136 -13.61 15.98 3.15
C LYS A 136 -13.79 14.48 3.35
N GLU A 137 -12.91 13.90 4.14
CA GLU A 137 -12.92 12.50 4.51
C GLU A 137 -12.87 12.33 6.02
N GLN A 138 -13.48 11.28 6.53
CA GLN A 138 -13.32 10.87 7.90
C GLN A 138 -12.23 9.79 7.99
N LEU A 139 -11.10 10.16 8.59
CA LEU A 139 -9.95 9.27 8.67
C LEU A 139 -9.99 8.43 9.95
N LYS A 140 -9.83 7.11 9.81
CA LYS A 140 -9.68 6.18 10.93
C LYS A 140 -8.21 5.91 11.29
N GLY A 141 -7.29 6.33 10.42
CA GLY A 141 -5.87 6.10 10.56
C GLY A 141 -5.14 6.36 9.26
N PHE A 142 -3.89 6.01 9.22
CA PHE A 142 -3.06 6.08 8.02
C PHE A 142 -2.07 4.91 7.98
N ALA A 143 -1.48 4.67 6.81
CA ALA A 143 -0.37 3.75 6.66
C ALA A 143 0.86 4.48 6.16
N TYR A 144 2.01 4.16 6.74
CA TYR A 144 3.32 4.61 6.31
C TYR A 144 4.14 3.43 5.79
N ILE A 145 4.67 3.58 4.58
CA ILE A 145 5.58 2.62 3.98
C ILE A 145 6.94 3.31 3.87
N PRO A 146 7.93 2.90 4.69
CA PRO A 146 9.28 3.47 4.61
C PRO A 146 9.97 3.00 3.34
N GLN A 147 10.88 3.81 2.83
CA GLN A 147 11.77 3.40 1.75
C GLN A 147 12.68 2.25 2.21
N ARG A 148 13.14 1.41 1.28
CA ARG A 148 13.91 0.18 1.57
C ARG A 148 15.35 0.23 1.09
N GLN A 149 15.78 1.33 0.46
CA GLN A 149 17.09 1.41 -0.18
C GLN A 149 18.22 1.79 0.78
N ASN A 150 17.91 2.59 1.79
CA ASN A 150 18.87 3.01 2.80
C ASN A 150 18.15 3.45 4.08
N ALA A 151 18.90 3.66 5.17
CA ALA A 151 18.35 4.04 6.47
C ALA A 151 18.00 5.55 6.59
N ARG A 152 18.34 6.39 5.60
CA ARG A 152 18.17 7.85 5.69
C ARG A 152 16.74 8.25 5.35
N GLY A 153 16.22 9.25 6.07
CA GLY A 153 14.93 9.85 5.77
C GLY A 153 13.73 9.01 6.16
N MET A 154 13.88 7.95 6.95
CA MET A 154 12.75 7.22 7.52
C MET A 154 12.11 8.04 8.63
N LEU A 155 10.77 8.11 8.62
CA LEU A 155 9.98 8.79 9.64
C LEU A 155 9.94 7.96 10.93
N GLU A 156 10.78 8.29 11.89
CA GLU A 156 10.78 7.63 13.20
C GLU A 156 9.74 8.24 14.15
N LYS A 157 9.70 9.57 14.21
CA LYS A 157 8.79 10.34 15.07
C LYS A 157 8.16 11.48 14.30
N GLY A 158 6.96 11.84 14.67
CA GLY A 158 6.25 12.93 14.00
C GLY A 158 4.97 13.32 14.70
N ILE A 159 4.29 14.29 14.15
CA ILE A 159 2.98 14.74 14.59
C ILE A 159 2.01 14.65 13.42
N PHE A 160 0.93 13.92 13.60
CA PHE A 160 -0.16 13.88 12.62
C PHE A 160 -1.13 15.03 12.87
N LYS A 161 -1.37 15.82 11.84
CA LYS A 161 -2.29 16.97 11.89
C LYS A 161 -3.30 16.88 10.75
N ILE A 162 -4.47 17.45 10.98
CA ILE A 162 -5.50 17.61 9.94
C ILE A 162 -5.93 19.07 9.84
N SER A 163 -6.48 19.42 8.68
CA SER A 163 -7.05 20.73 8.40
C SER A 163 -8.23 20.59 7.44
N ASP A 164 -9.25 21.42 7.61
CA ASP A 164 -10.37 21.55 6.67
C ASP A 164 -10.16 22.64 5.61
N ASP A 165 -9.21 23.55 5.85
CA ASP A 165 -8.99 24.77 5.04
C ASP A 165 -7.55 24.94 4.55
N GLY A 166 -6.65 24.05 4.94
CA GLY A 166 -5.22 24.12 4.65
C GLY A 166 -4.45 25.23 5.41
N GLN A 167 -5.13 26.02 6.25
CA GLN A 167 -4.55 27.13 7.01
C GLN A 167 -4.52 26.83 8.51
N SER A 168 -5.64 26.36 9.04
CA SER A 168 -5.81 26.02 10.46
C SER A 168 -5.59 24.54 10.67
N TRP A 169 -4.47 24.16 11.34
CA TRP A 169 -4.08 22.78 11.54
C TRP A 169 -4.34 22.33 12.98
N ARG A 170 -5.08 21.25 13.12
CA ARG A 170 -5.34 20.62 14.43
C ARG A 170 -4.45 19.38 14.56
N GLU A 171 -3.68 19.34 15.64
CA GLU A 171 -2.91 18.16 16.03
C GLU A 171 -3.86 17.04 16.49
N ILE A 172 -3.66 15.86 15.96
CA ILE A 172 -4.42 14.67 16.31
C ILE A 172 -3.60 13.80 17.25
N GLU A 173 -2.35 13.53 16.92
CA GLU A 173 -1.55 12.58 17.64
C GLU A 173 -0.06 12.75 17.35
N SER A 174 0.76 12.49 18.38
CA SER A 174 2.20 12.31 18.23
C SER A 174 2.49 10.86 17.89
N LEU A 175 3.38 10.64 16.93
CA LEU A 175 3.70 9.35 16.37
C LEU A 175 5.10 8.91 16.76
N GLU A 176 5.24 7.62 17.05
CA GLU A 176 6.51 6.94 17.19
C GLU A 176 6.43 5.61 16.45
N LEU A 177 7.15 5.48 15.33
CA LEU A 177 7.00 4.37 14.38
C LEU A 177 8.02 3.24 14.58
N GLY A 178 8.92 3.41 15.55
CA GLY A 178 9.87 2.37 15.99
C GLY A 178 11.02 2.12 15.03
N ASN A 179 11.63 0.96 15.15
CA ASN A 179 12.86 0.59 14.45
C ASN A 179 12.61 0.22 12.97
N LEU A 180 12.52 1.21 12.11
CA LEU A 180 12.26 1.04 10.68
C LEU A 180 13.49 0.55 9.90
N ILE A 181 14.68 0.76 10.41
CA ILE A 181 15.94 0.35 9.76
C ILE A 181 16.03 -1.17 9.66
N ASN A 182 15.66 -1.87 10.73
CA ASN A 182 15.75 -3.34 10.77
C ASN A 182 14.47 -4.01 10.23
N ASP A 183 13.35 -3.29 10.17
CA ASP A 183 12.09 -3.79 9.67
C ASP A 183 11.35 -2.69 8.86
N PRO A 184 11.73 -2.45 7.60
CA PRO A 184 11.13 -1.43 6.74
C PRO A 184 9.79 -1.89 6.15
N THR A 185 8.93 -2.52 6.94
CA THR A 185 7.60 -2.93 6.53
C THR A 185 6.58 -1.83 6.74
N LYS A 186 5.43 -1.94 6.10
CA LYS A 186 4.28 -1.05 6.25
C LYS A 186 3.88 -0.93 7.73
N ARG A 187 3.71 0.29 8.20
CA ARG A 187 3.17 0.63 9.52
C ARG A 187 1.78 1.19 9.37
N SER A 188 0.78 0.47 9.85
CA SER A 188 -0.60 0.97 9.94
C SER A 188 -0.83 1.55 11.32
N HIS A 189 -1.31 2.77 11.37
CA HIS A 189 -1.63 3.49 12.59
C HIS A 189 -3.11 3.84 12.59
N TYR A 190 -3.83 3.48 13.66
CA TYR A 190 -5.25 3.74 13.82
C TYR A 190 -5.49 4.75 14.93
N PHE A 191 -6.26 5.79 14.65
CA PHE A 191 -6.64 6.79 15.63
C PHE A 191 -7.63 6.20 16.64
N LYS A 192 -7.59 6.70 17.87
CA LYS A 192 -8.54 6.31 18.91
C LYS A 192 -10.00 6.57 18.52
N ASN A 193 -10.24 7.67 17.82
CA ASN A 193 -11.52 8.03 17.20
C ASN A 193 -11.27 8.49 15.79
N ALA A 194 -12.23 8.28 14.89
CA ALA A 194 -12.15 8.81 13.54
C ALA A 194 -12.10 10.36 13.56
N VAL A 195 -11.31 10.96 12.69
CA VAL A 195 -11.04 12.41 12.64
C VAL A 195 -11.37 12.95 11.26
#